data_67a2722aa164078968b324e4b77b7ced
#
_entry.id   67a2722aa164078968b324e4b77b7ced
#
_cell.length_a   1.000
_cell.length_b   1.000
_cell.length_c   1.000
_cell.angle_alpha   90.00
_cell.angle_beta   90.00
_cell.angle_gamma   90.00
#
_symmetry.space_group_name_H-M   'P 1'
#
loop_
_entity.id
_entity.type
_entity.pdbx_description
1 polymer ?
#
loop_
_entity_poly.entity_id
_entity_poly.type
_entity_poly.pdbx_seq_one_letter_code
_entity_poly.pdbx_strand_id
1 'polypeptide(L)'
;MIKQSTDVIIIGGGIGGLATALALHDIGLKPRIFEQAKEMKPLGVGINLLPHAVRELTELGLLEQLKATGVALEELRFYTKFGLEIQREARGTKAGYNWPQFAIHRGELQMLLYAAVRARLGDDCVKTGYKAVDVSQDVRNATVYFQDPTNENNRIQETTDLVIAADGIHSLVRQKYYPDEGPLLYAGINLWRGTTRQPAFHTGRTMVLAGT
;
A
#
# COMPACT_ATOMS: atom_id res chain seq x y z
N MET A 1 19.08 -13.40 -13.86
CA MET A 1 17.93 -14.32 -13.62
C MET A 1 17.83 -14.56 -12.12
N ILE A 2 16.66 -14.29 -11.53
CA ILE A 2 16.38 -14.60 -10.11
C ILE A 2 16.23 -16.13 -10.02
N LYS A 3 16.99 -16.78 -9.13
CA LYS A 3 16.86 -18.22 -8.91
C LYS A 3 15.51 -18.54 -8.28
N GLN A 4 14.85 -19.63 -8.67
CA GLN A 4 13.58 -20.09 -8.07
C GLN A 4 13.65 -20.36 -6.56
N SER A 5 14.83 -20.45 -5.97
CA SER A 5 15.08 -20.64 -4.55
C SER A 5 15.54 -19.37 -3.83
N THR A 6 15.39 -18.18 -4.43
CA THR A 6 15.77 -16.92 -3.80
C THR A 6 14.88 -16.67 -2.58
N ASP A 7 15.50 -16.58 -1.39
CA ASP A 7 14.79 -16.15 -0.18
C ASP A 7 14.64 -14.63 -0.19
N VAL A 8 13.46 -14.15 0.15
CA VAL A 8 13.12 -12.71 0.10
C VAL A 8 12.46 -12.28 1.40
N ILE A 9 12.97 -11.22 1.99
CA ILE A 9 12.33 -10.51 3.10
C ILE A 9 11.79 -9.17 2.60
N ILE A 10 10.54 -8.87 2.94
CA ILE A 10 9.90 -7.57 2.74
C ILE A 10 9.72 -6.91 4.10
N ILE A 11 10.28 -5.71 4.29
CA ILE A 11 10.09 -4.91 5.49
C ILE A 11 8.87 -4.00 5.28
N GLY A 12 7.79 -4.26 6.02
CA GLY A 12 6.54 -3.49 6.01
C GLY A 12 5.38 -4.21 5.34
N GLY A 13 4.29 -4.39 6.10
CA GLY A 13 3.00 -4.97 5.68
C GLY A 13 1.99 -3.93 5.16
N GLY A 14 2.47 -2.79 4.65
CA GLY A 14 1.65 -1.78 3.98
C GLY A 14 1.19 -2.24 2.59
N ILE A 15 0.39 -1.40 1.91
CA ILE A 15 -0.09 -1.67 0.55
C ILE A 15 1.05 -2.04 -0.40
N GLY A 16 2.17 -1.30 -0.35
CA GLY A 16 3.33 -1.55 -1.19
C GLY A 16 3.97 -2.92 -0.92
N GLY A 17 4.22 -3.26 0.35
CA GLY A 17 4.82 -4.55 0.71
C GLY A 17 3.94 -5.74 0.37
N LEU A 18 2.63 -5.65 0.64
CA LEU A 18 1.67 -6.70 0.32
C LEU A 18 1.50 -6.90 -1.20
N ALA A 19 1.41 -5.80 -1.97
CA ALA A 19 1.35 -5.88 -3.43
C ALA A 19 2.63 -6.47 -4.02
N THR A 20 3.80 -6.08 -3.50
CA THR A 20 5.10 -6.65 -3.88
C THR A 20 5.16 -8.15 -3.59
N ALA A 21 4.64 -8.59 -2.45
CA ALA A 21 4.61 -10.01 -2.11
C ALA A 21 3.76 -10.83 -3.10
N LEU A 22 2.61 -10.30 -3.51
CA LEU A 22 1.77 -10.95 -4.53
C LEU A 22 2.47 -11.02 -5.88
N ALA A 23 3.11 -9.93 -6.32
CA ALA A 23 3.87 -9.89 -7.57
C ALA A 23 5.05 -10.88 -7.57
N LEU A 24 5.75 -11.01 -6.44
CA LEU A 24 6.82 -12.00 -6.28
C LEU A 24 6.28 -13.43 -6.31
N HIS A 25 5.11 -13.65 -5.69
CA HIS A 25 4.45 -14.95 -5.72
C HIS A 25 4.09 -15.38 -7.15
N ASP A 26 3.59 -14.46 -7.99
CA ASP A 26 3.22 -14.75 -9.37
C ASP A 26 4.41 -15.18 -10.25
N ILE A 27 5.63 -14.79 -9.87
CA ILE A 27 6.87 -15.26 -10.52
C ILE A 27 7.51 -16.46 -9.79
N GLY A 28 6.80 -17.08 -8.84
CA GLY A 28 7.20 -18.32 -8.16
C GLY A 28 8.06 -18.14 -6.92
N LEU A 29 8.22 -16.91 -6.39
CA LEU A 29 8.92 -16.65 -5.14
C LEU A 29 7.96 -16.69 -3.94
N LYS A 30 8.50 -16.99 -2.76
CA LYS A 30 7.74 -17.04 -1.50
C LYS A 30 8.34 -16.07 -0.48
N PRO A 31 8.08 -14.76 -0.60
CA PRO A 31 8.62 -13.78 0.32
C PRO A 31 8.01 -13.91 1.71
N ARG A 32 8.80 -13.54 2.72
CA ARG A 32 8.37 -13.34 4.11
C ARG A 32 8.22 -11.85 4.37
N ILE A 33 7.09 -11.43 4.94
CA ILE A 33 6.81 -10.03 5.25
C ILE A 33 6.95 -9.84 6.77
N PHE A 34 7.67 -8.79 7.17
CA PHE A 34 7.82 -8.39 8.57
C PHE A 34 7.20 -7.02 8.77
N GLU A 35 6.17 -6.95 9.63
CA GLU A 35 5.38 -5.74 9.91
C GLU A 35 5.54 -5.36 11.39
N GLN A 36 5.77 -4.06 11.64
CA GLN A 36 5.95 -3.53 13.00
C GLN A 36 4.66 -3.50 13.83
N ALA A 37 3.51 -3.33 13.19
CA ALA A 37 2.23 -3.38 13.89
C ALA A 37 1.99 -4.78 14.47
N LYS A 38 1.53 -4.85 15.72
CA LYS A 38 1.20 -6.12 16.39
C LYS A 38 0.00 -6.82 15.75
N GLU A 39 -0.85 -6.06 15.08
CA GLU A 39 -2.06 -6.53 14.42
C GLU A 39 -2.35 -5.70 13.16
N MET A 40 -2.74 -6.36 12.10
CA MET A 40 -3.20 -5.70 10.87
C MET A 40 -4.63 -5.21 11.05
N LYS A 41 -4.83 -3.89 10.90
CA LYS A 41 -6.15 -3.24 11.07
C LYS A 41 -6.47 -2.33 9.88
N PRO A 42 -7.77 -2.22 9.50
CA PRO A 42 -8.19 -1.36 8.39
C PRO A 42 -8.16 0.12 8.80
N LEU A 43 -6.96 0.69 8.93
CA LEU A 43 -6.75 2.07 9.33
C LEU A 43 -6.62 3.00 8.13
N GLY A 44 -7.10 4.23 8.29
CA GLY A 44 -6.91 5.30 7.31
C GLY A 44 -8.21 5.92 6.84
N VAL A 45 -8.17 6.52 5.66
CA VAL A 45 -9.27 7.23 4.99
C VAL A 45 -9.32 6.81 3.52
N GLY A 46 -10.22 7.43 2.74
CA GLY A 46 -10.32 7.16 1.31
C GLY A 46 -9.04 7.48 0.53
N ILE A 47 -8.75 6.68 -0.47
CA ILE A 47 -7.75 6.93 -1.51
C ILE A 47 -8.35 6.69 -2.89
N ASN A 48 -7.74 7.27 -3.91
CA ASN A 48 -8.07 7.00 -5.31
C ASN A 48 -7.03 6.04 -5.91
N LEU A 49 -7.51 4.92 -6.45
CA LEU A 49 -6.73 4.03 -7.29
C LEU A 49 -6.95 4.43 -8.75
N LEU A 50 -5.91 4.99 -9.35
CA LEU A 50 -5.95 5.37 -10.76
C LEU A 50 -5.90 4.13 -11.67
N PRO A 51 -6.33 4.24 -12.96
CA PRO A 51 -6.41 3.10 -13.86
C PRO A 51 -5.13 2.26 -13.99
N HIS A 52 -3.94 2.90 -13.94
CA HIS A 52 -2.67 2.18 -13.99
C HIS A 52 -2.44 1.30 -12.74
N ALA A 53 -2.82 1.77 -11.54
CA ALA A 53 -2.73 0.95 -10.33
C ALA A 53 -3.79 -0.17 -10.34
N VAL A 54 -4.99 0.09 -10.88
CA VAL A 54 -6.02 -0.93 -11.03
C VAL A 54 -5.61 -1.99 -12.04
N ARG A 55 -4.85 -1.63 -13.08
CA ARG A 55 -4.25 -2.61 -14.00
C ARG A 55 -3.40 -3.62 -13.24
N GLU A 56 -2.42 -3.15 -12.47
CA GLU A 56 -1.52 -4.01 -11.70
C GLU A 56 -2.29 -4.94 -10.74
N LEU A 57 -3.27 -4.38 -10.02
CA LEU A 57 -4.11 -5.16 -9.12
C LEU A 57 -5.02 -6.15 -9.87
N THR A 58 -5.41 -5.84 -11.11
CA THR A 58 -6.16 -6.75 -11.98
C THR A 58 -5.29 -7.92 -12.45
N GLU A 59 -4.06 -7.65 -12.85
CA GLU A 59 -3.07 -8.67 -13.21
C GLU A 59 -2.78 -9.59 -12.02
N LEU A 60 -2.78 -9.05 -10.80
CA LEU A 60 -2.74 -9.83 -9.55
C LEU A 60 -4.07 -10.53 -9.21
N GLY A 61 -5.08 -10.52 -10.09
CA GLY A 61 -6.34 -11.23 -9.92
C GLY A 61 -7.29 -10.65 -8.86
N LEU A 62 -7.18 -9.35 -8.55
CA LEU A 62 -7.93 -8.69 -7.45
C LEU A 62 -9.07 -7.79 -7.90
N LEU A 63 -9.41 -7.76 -9.20
CA LEU A 63 -10.40 -6.82 -9.75
C LEU A 63 -11.79 -7.01 -9.12
N GLU A 64 -12.23 -8.25 -8.93
CA GLU A 64 -13.58 -8.51 -8.40
C GLU A 64 -13.69 -8.09 -6.92
N GLN A 65 -12.63 -8.27 -6.15
CA GLN A 65 -12.56 -7.79 -4.77
C GLN A 65 -12.56 -6.25 -4.72
N LEU A 66 -11.85 -5.58 -5.63
CA LEU A 66 -11.89 -4.13 -5.74
C LEU A 66 -13.28 -3.60 -6.10
N LYS A 67 -13.99 -4.26 -7.02
CA LYS A 67 -15.39 -3.92 -7.37
C LYS A 67 -16.35 -4.10 -6.20
N ALA A 68 -16.13 -5.12 -5.38
CA ALA A 68 -16.96 -5.38 -4.19
C ALA A 68 -16.72 -4.39 -3.05
N THR A 69 -15.52 -3.79 -2.96
CA THR A 69 -15.11 -2.95 -1.83
C THR A 69 -15.08 -1.46 -2.16
N GLY A 70 -14.70 -1.11 -3.39
CA GLY A 70 -14.52 0.28 -3.84
C GLY A 70 -15.67 0.78 -4.70
N VAL A 71 -15.70 2.09 -4.91
CA VAL A 71 -16.62 2.76 -5.83
C VAL A 71 -15.88 3.07 -7.12
N ALA A 72 -16.34 2.49 -8.25
CA ALA A 72 -15.80 2.82 -9.56
C ALA A 72 -16.26 4.23 -9.96
N LEU A 73 -15.30 5.17 -10.00
CA LEU A 73 -15.56 6.57 -10.33
C LEU A 73 -15.77 6.73 -11.85
N GLU A 74 -16.79 7.51 -12.21
CA GLU A 74 -17.10 7.83 -13.61
C GLU A 74 -16.81 9.29 -13.95
N GLU A 75 -16.82 10.16 -12.96
CA GLU A 75 -16.62 11.60 -13.16
C GLU A 75 -15.95 12.29 -11.98
N LEU A 76 -15.31 13.41 -12.28
CA LEU A 76 -14.85 14.41 -11.33
C LEU A 76 -15.54 15.72 -11.69
N ARG A 77 -16.12 16.39 -10.67
CA ARG A 77 -16.74 17.70 -10.81
C ARG A 77 -16.03 18.74 -9.95
N PHE A 78 -15.82 19.91 -10.53
CA PHE A 78 -15.25 21.05 -9.87
C PHE A 78 -16.35 22.07 -9.59
N TYR A 79 -16.39 22.56 -8.36
CA TYR A 79 -17.36 23.56 -7.92
C TYR A 79 -16.67 24.76 -7.28
N THR A 80 -17.31 25.95 -7.44
CA THR A 80 -16.96 27.08 -6.59
C THR A 80 -17.41 26.82 -5.14
N LYS A 81 -16.93 27.64 -4.19
CA LYS A 81 -17.43 27.61 -2.80
C LYS A 81 -18.94 27.86 -2.66
N PHE A 82 -19.58 28.44 -3.68
CA PHE A 82 -21.02 28.70 -3.71
C PHE A 82 -21.84 27.57 -4.37
N GLY A 83 -21.20 26.46 -4.74
CA GLY A 83 -21.87 25.31 -5.33
C GLY A 83 -22.15 25.44 -6.84
N LEU A 84 -21.56 26.42 -7.56
CA LEU A 84 -21.66 26.50 -8.99
C LEU A 84 -20.66 25.55 -9.65
N GLU A 85 -21.13 24.68 -10.56
CA GLU A 85 -20.26 23.77 -11.32
C GLU A 85 -19.39 24.58 -12.29
N ILE A 86 -18.07 24.39 -12.20
CA ILE A 86 -17.08 25.04 -13.08
C ILE A 86 -16.74 24.10 -14.23
N GLN A 87 -16.51 22.82 -13.92
CA GLN A 87 -15.99 21.85 -14.88
C GLN A 87 -16.39 20.44 -14.47
N ARG A 88 -16.55 19.59 -15.49
CA ARG A 88 -16.76 18.14 -15.32
C ARG A 88 -15.79 17.39 -16.20
N GLU A 89 -15.18 16.35 -15.65
CA GLU A 89 -14.25 15.48 -16.34
C GLU A 89 -14.67 14.02 -16.19
N ALA A 90 -14.63 13.25 -17.27
CA ALA A 90 -14.79 11.80 -17.21
C ALA A 90 -13.63 11.14 -16.49
N ARG A 91 -13.90 10.03 -15.80
CA ARG A 91 -12.89 9.24 -15.07
C ARG A 91 -12.97 7.75 -15.42
N GLY A 92 -11.85 7.05 -15.21
CA GLY A 92 -11.75 5.63 -15.42
C GLY A 92 -12.14 5.22 -16.84
N THR A 93 -12.99 4.21 -16.97
CA THR A 93 -13.45 3.71 -18.28
C THR A 93 -14.27 4.73 -19.07
N LYS A 94 -14.95 5.67 -18.41
CA LYS A 94 -15.66 6.77 -19.10
C LYS A 94 -14.71 7.77 -19.75
N ALA A 95 -13.48 7.86 -19.28
CA ALA A 95 -12.42 8.67 -19.87
C ALA A 95 -11.62 7.92 -20.96
N GLY A 96 -12.03 6.69 -21.34
CA GLY A 96 -11.38 5.90 -22.37
C GLY A 96 -10.24 5.00 -21.87
N TYR A 97 -10.05 4.88 -20.57
CA TYR A 97 -9.07 3.92 -20.00
C TYR A 97 -9.63 2.50 -20.03
N ASN A 98 -8.77 1.50 -20.21
CA ASN A 98 -9.15 0.08 -20.19
C ASN A 98 -9.54 -0.42 -18.80
N TRP A 99 -9.09 0.27 -17.72
CA TRP A 99 -9.36 -0.07 -16.33
C TRP A 99 -10.13 1.06 -15.63
N PRO A 100 -11.01 0.72 -14.68
CA PRO A 100 -11.71 1.73 -13.90
C PRO A 100 -10.76 2.51 -12.97
N GLN A 101 -11.22 3.64 -12.49
CA GLN A 101 -10.66 4.35 -11.35
C GLN A 101 -11.53 4.04 -10.12
N PHE A 102 -10.94 3.63 -9.00
CA PHE A 102 -11.68 3.38 -7.78
C PHE A 102 -11.40 4.42 -6.69
N ALA A 103 -12.46 4.86 -6.00
CA ALA A 103 -12.35 5.41 -4.67
C ALA A 103 -12.57 4.26 -3.67
N ILE A 104 -11.61 4.06 -2.75
CA ILE A 104 -11.65 2.95 -1.79
C ILE A 104 -11.12 3.42 -0.43
N HIS A 105 -11.59 2.85 0.67
CA HIS A 105 -10.99 3.07 1.97
C HIS A 105 -9.61 2.40 2.03
N ARG A 106 -8.57 3.16 2.39
CA ARG A 106 -7.17 2.70 2.36
C ARG A 106 -6.94 1.44 3.20
N GLY A 107 -7.57 1.40 4.39
CA GLY A 107 -7.48 0.24 5.28
C GLY A 107 -8.15 -0.99 4.69
N GLU A 108 -9.30 -0.84 4.02
CA GLU A 108 -9.97 -1.96 3.35
C GLU A 108 -9.14 -2.50 2.18
N LEU A 109 -8.51 -1.62 1.39
CA LEU A 109 -7.55 -2.06 0.37
C LEU A 109 -6.39 -2.85 0.98
N GLN A 110 -5.82 -2.37 2.08
CA GLN A 110 -4.75 -3.07 2.78
C GLN A 110 -5.20 -4.46 3.26
N MET A 111 -6.39 -4.56 3.85
CA MET A 111 -6.94 -5.84 4.33
C MET A 111 -7.27 -6.80 3.18
N LEU A 112 -7.73 -6.29 2.04
CA LEU A 112 -7.94 -7.07 0.82
C LEU A 112 -6.63 -7.68 0.33
N LEU A 113 -5.57 -6.90 0.23
CA LEU A 113 -4.24 -7.37 -0.14
C LEU A 113 -3.69 -8.36 0.90
N TYR A 114 -3.85 -8.08 2.19
CA TYR A 114 -3.42 -8.96 3.27
C TYR A 114 -4.11 -10.33 3.20
N ALA A 115 -5.42 -10.35 2.97
CA ALA A 115 -6.17 -11.60 2.79
C ALA A 115 -5.68 -12.39 1.56
N ALA A 116 -5.42 -11.70 0.44
CA ALA A 116 -4.90 -12.34 -0.77
C ALA A 116 -3.49 -12.93 -0.56
N VAL A 117 -2.61 -12.21 0.15
CA VAL A 117 -1.26 -12.69 0.51
C VAL A 117 -1.36 -13.96 1.34
N ARG A 118 -2.17 -13.96 2.41
CA ARG A 118 -2.35 -15.14 3.26
C ARG A 118 -2.93 -16.33 2.52
N ALA A 119 -3.92 -16.09 1.67
CA ALA A 119 -4.55 -17.16 0.88
C ALA A 119 -3.57 -17.84 -0.10
N ARG A 120 -2.60 -17.10 -0.66
CA ARG A 120 -1.66 -17.62 -1.66
C ARG A 120 -0.34 -18.10 -1.07
N LEU A 121 0.18 -17.40 -0.07
CA LEU A 121 1.50 -17.66 0.53
C LEU A 121 1.42 -18.40 1.88
N GLY A 122 0.23 -18.54 2.44
CA GLY A 122 -0.01 -19.14 3.76
C GLY A 122 -0.05 -18.11 4.89
N ASP A 123 -0.62 -18.52 6.03
CA ASP A 123 -0.85 -17.64 7.17
C ASP A 123 0.43 -17.11 7.81
N ASP A 124 1.49 -17.89 7.76
CA ASP A 124 2.79 -17.59 8.38
C ASP A 124 3.68 -16.65 7.58
N CYS A 125 3.27 -16.29 6.36
CA CYS A 125 4.09 -15.42 5.49
C CYS A 125 4.20 -13.97 5.98
N VAL A 126 3.25 -13.50 6.82
CA VAL A 126 3.27 -12.16 7.42
C VAL A 126 3.51 -12.28 8.91
N LYS A 127 4.67 -11.82 9.36
CA LYS A 127 5.07 -11.76 10.76
C LYS A 127 4.78 -10.35 11.31
N THR A 128 3.80 -10.24 12.22
CA THR A 128 3.43 -8.97 12.86
C THR A 128 4.17 -8.76 14.19
N GLY A 129 4.33 -7.50 14.61
CA GLY A 129 5.07 -7.12 15.82
C GLY A 129 6.58 -7.01 15.62
N TYR A 130 7.09 -7.18 14.41
CA TYR A 130 8.53 -7.13 14.10
C TYR A 130 8.92 -5.76 13.56
N LYS A 131 9.46 -4.91 14.42
CA LYS A 131 9.98 -3.61 14.04
C LYS A 131 11.43 -3.75 13.58
N ALA A 132 11.69 -3.47 12.30
CA ALA A 132 13.06 -3.40 11.78
C ALA A 132 13.80 -2.24 12.46
N VAL A 133 15.01 -2.50 12.94
CA VAL A 133 15.86 -1.53 13.65
C VAL A 133 17.22 -1.33 12.98
N ASP A 134 17.65 -2.25 12.12
CA ASP A 134 18.83 -2.12 11.30
C ASP A 134 18.79 -3.10 10.12
N VAL A 135 19.60 -2.84 9.11
CA VAL A 135 19.87 -3.74 7.98
C VAL A 135 21.36 -3.73 7.67
N SER A 136 21.90 -4.87 7.25
CA SER A 136 23.27 -4.96 6.73
C SER A 136 23.29 -5.85 5.52
N GLN A 137 24.30 -5.73 4.68
CA GLN A 137 24.49 -6.61 3.54
C GLN A 137 25.98 -6.86 3.30
N ASP A 138 26.24 -8.03 2.77
CA ASP A 138 27.55 -8.41 2.22
C ASP A 138 27.41 -8.74 0.71
N VAL A 139 28.40 -9.38 0.12
CA VAL A 139 28.39 -9.72 -1.32
C VAL A 139 27.40 -10.83 -1.68
N ARG A 140 26.83 -11.53 -0.71
CA ARG A 140 25.95 -12.70 -0.93
C ARG A 140 24.58 -12.54 -0.31
N ASN A 141 24.51 -11.94 0.89
CA ASN A 141 23.33 -11.93 1.72
C ASN A 141 23.04 -10.53 2.27
N ALA A 142 21.76 -10.32 2.60
CA ALA A 142 21.30 -9.21 3.40
C ALA A 142 20.76 -9.72 4.74
N THR A 143 20.99 -8.96 5.82
CA THR A 143 20.48 -9.29 7.15
C THR A 143 19.65 -8.13 7.67
N VAL A 144 18.45 -8.44 8.16
CA VAL A 144 17.57 -7.49 8.84
C VAL A 144 17.59 -7.77 10.33
N TYR A 145 17.74 -6.74 11.12
CA TYR A 145 17.67 -6.80 12.58
C TYR A 145 16.33 -6.25 13.02
N PHE A 146 15.59 -7.05 13.77
CA PHE A 146 14.28 -6.69 14.33
C PHE A 146 14.38 -6.56 15.85
N GLN A 147 13.58 -5.68 16.40
CA GLN A 147 13.26 -5.71 17.83
C GLN A 147 12.46 -6.97 18.12
N ASP A 148 12.83 -7.72 19.17
CA ASP A 148 12.12 -8.94 19.58
C ASP A 148 10.69 -8.57 20.03
N PRO A 149 9.63 -9.11 19.42
CA PRO A 149 8.26 -8.79 19.78
C PRO A 149 7.87 -9.25 21.21
N THR A 150 8.65 -10.16 21.80
CA THR A 150 8.44 -10.70 23.16
C THR A 150 9.29 -10.02 24.21
N ASN A 151 10.44 -9.43 23.81
CA ASN A 151 11.35 -8.73 24.70
C ASN A 151 12.04 -7.57 23.97
N GLU A 152 11.56 -6.36 24.19
CA GLU A 152 12.03 -5.15 23.49
C GLU A 152 13.52 -4.84 23.69
N ASN A 153 14.17 -5.42 24.71
CA ASN A 153 15.61 -5.27 24.94
C ASN A 153 16.47 -6.21 24.09
N ASN A 154 15.86 -7.21 23.46
CA ASN A 154 16.55 -8.15 22.60
C ASN A 154 16.37 -7.80 21.13
N ARG A 155 17.30 -8.29 20.31
CA ARG A 155 17.22 -8.21 18.84
C ARG A 155 17.19 -9.61 18.26
N ILE A 156 16.39 -9.79 17.23
CA ILE A 156 16.34 -10.97 16.38
C ILE A 156 16.93 -10.58 15.03
N GLN A 157 17.68 -11.48 14.40
CA GLN A 157 18.18 -11.25 13.04
C GLN A 157 17.66 -12.32 12.08
N GLU A 158 17.38 -11.89 10.88
CA GLU A 158 16.98 -12.76 9.76
C GLU A 158 17.89 -12.45 8.56
N THR A 159 18.53 -13.50 8.02
CA THR A 159 19.40 -13.40 6.85
C THR A 159 18.68 -13.96 5.63
N THR A 160 18.88 -13.32 4.48
CA THR A 160 18.14 -13.58 3.23
C THR A 160 18.99 -13.23 2.01
N ASP A 161 18.60 -13.72 0.83
CA ASP A 161 19.26 -13.34 -0.43
C ASP A 161 18.90 -11.91 -0.86
N LEU A 162 17.67 -11.45 -0.55
CA LEU A 162 17.16 -10.16 -0.96
C LEU A 162 16.27 -9.53 0.12
N VAL A 163 16.51 -8.26 0.41
CA VAL A 163 15.64 -7.42 1.25
C VAL A 163 14.95 -6.36 0.39
N ILE A 164 13.63 -6.26 0.51
CA ILE A 164 12.83 -5.20 -0.10
C ILE A 164 12.29 -4.29 1.00
N ALA A 165 12.72 -3.03 0.96
CA ALA A 165 12.25 -2.01 1.89
C ALA A 165 10.92 -1.43 1.42
N ALA A 166 9.83 -1.77 2.13
CA ALA A 166 8.49 -1.23 1.96
C ALA A 166 7.99 -0.56 3.26
N ASP A 167 8.91 -0.02 4.05
CA ASP A 167 8.76 0.49 5.40
C ASP A 167 8.27 1.95 5.48
N GLY A 168 7.79 2.49 4.36
CA GLY A 168 7.01 3.72 4.28
C GLY A 168 7.81 5.01 4.35
N ILE A 169 7.13 6.12 4.69
CA ILE A 169 7.71 7.46 4.64
C ILE A 169 8.84 7.67 5.67
N HIS A 170 8.82 6.93 6.76
CA HIS A 170 9.86 6.94 7.80
C HIS A 170 10.83 5.77 7.65
N SER A 171 11.09 5.35 6.41
CA SER A 171 11.94 4.21 6.09
C SER A 171 13.29 4.27 6.81
N LEU A 172 13.55 3.25 7.62
CA LEU A 172 14.85 3.02 8.26
C LEU A 172 15.93 2.74 7.21
N VAL A 173 15.57 1.93 6.21
CA VAL A 173 16.52 1.55 5.15
C VAL A 173 16.95 2.76 4.34
N ARG A 174 15.99 3.65 3.98
CA ARG A 174 16.31 4.90 3.30
C ARG A 174 17.21 5.78 4.14
N GLN A 175 16.90 5.99 5.41
CA GLN A 175 17.74 6.79 6.32
C GLN A 175 19.16 6.26 6.43
N LYS A 176 19.34 4.94 6.41
CA LYS A 176 20.66 4.32 6.48
C LYS A 176 21.49 4.53 5.22
N TYR A 177 20.87 4.38 4.04
CA TYR A 177 21.60 4.47 2.77
C TYR A 177 21.63 5.87 2.16
N TYR A 178 20.76 6.77 2.64
CA TYR A 178 20.70 8.18 2.23
C TYR A 178 20.72 9.10 3.46
N PRO A 179 21.81 9.07 4.27
CA PRO A 179 21.89 9.82 5.54
C PRO A 179 21.83 11.35 5.32
N ASP A 180 22.23 11.83 4.16
CA ASP A 180 22.30 13.24 3.81
C ASP A 180 20.98 13.78 3.20
N GLU A 181 19.91 12.96 3.08
CA GLU A 181 18.61 13.38 2.56
C GLU A 181 17.96 14.49 3.41
N GLY A 182 18.33 14.54 4.70
CA GLY A 182 17.76 15.49 5.64
C GLY A 182 16.36 15.13 6.13
N PRO A 183 15.73 15.99 6.94
CA PRO A 183 14.39 15.76 7.48
C PRO A 183 13.31 15.95 6.42
N LEU A 184 12.13 15.39 6.68
CA LEU A 184 10.93 15.67 5.87
C LEU A 184 10.62 17.17 5.85
N LEU A 185 10.48 17.74 4.66
CA LEU A 185 10.17 19.16 4.48
C LEU A 185 8.65 19.39 4.54
N TYR A 186 8.22 20.25 5.45
CA TYR A 186 6.83 20.68 5.52
C TYR A 186 6.51 21.67 4.40
N ALA A 187 5.56 21.31 3.53
CA ALA A 187 5.18 22.12 2.36
C ALA A 187 4.21 23.29 2.69
N GLY A 188 3.92 23.57 3.96
CA GLY A 188 2.99 24.64 4.36
C GLY A 188 1.51 24.27 4.25
N ILE A 189 1.16 23.04 3.90
CA ILE A 189 -0.22 22.62 3.69
C ILE A 189 -0.63 21.58 4.75
N ASN A 190 -1.73 21.82 5.44
CA ASN A 190 -2.38 20.87 6.33
C ASN A 190 -3.63 20.30 5.65
N LEU A 191 -3.75 18.97 5.68
CA LEU A 191 -4.88 18.23 5.11
C LEU A 191 -5.67 17.57 6.24
N TRP A 192 -6.94 17.98 6.41
CA TRP A 192 -7.86 17.30 7.29
C TRP A 192 -8.64 16.27 6.48
N ARG A 193 -8.60 15.02 6.91
CA ARG A 193 -9.21 13.91 6.18
C ARG A 193 -10.11 13.10 7.11
N GLY A 194 -11.29 12.73 6.61
CA GLY A 194 -12.24 11.93 7.35
C GLY A 194 -13.12 11.10 6.41
N THR A 195 -13.88 10.17 6.98
CA THR A 195 -14.88 9.37 6.27
C THR A 195 -16.22 9.49 6.98
N THR A 196 -17.30 9.49 6.22
CA THR A 196 -18.67 9.45 6.75
C THR A 196 -19.53 8.58 5.86
N ARG A 197 -20.61 8.03 6.44
CA ARG A 197 -21.63 7.32 5.69
C ARG A 197 -22.79 8.27 5.41
N GLN A 198 -23.15 8.38 4.14
CA GLN A 198 -24.27 9.20 3.70
C GLN A 198 -24.93 8.57 2.46
N PRO A 199 -26.19 8.93 2.13
CA PRO A 199 -26.79 8.57 0.86
C PRO A 199 -25.92 9.01 -0.31
N ALA A 200 -25.96 8.24 -1.41
CA ALA A 200 -25.24 8.61 -2.61
C ALA A 200 -25.69 9.98 -3.13
N PHE A 201 -24.74 10.82 -3.50
CA PHE A 201 -24.99 12.11 -4.14
C PHE A 201 -24.58 12.06 -5.62
N HIS A 202 -25.14 12.93 -6.44
CA HIS A 202 -24.98 12.91 -7.90
C HIS A 202 -25.29 11.51 -8.47
N THR A 203 -24.30 10.92 -9.17
CA THR A 203 -24.44 9.56 -9.75
C THR A 203 -24.09 8.46 -8.75
N GLY A 204 -23.64 8.79 -7.55
CA GLY A 204 -23.01 7.84 -6.61
C GLY A 204 -21.59 7.42 -7.02
N ARG A 205 -21.10 7.91 -8.19
CA ARG A 205 -19.78 7.61 -8.76
C ARG A 205 -19.00 8.88 -9.11
N THR A 206 -19.32 9.94 -8.39
CA THR A 206 -18.76 11.27 -8.60
C THR A 206 -17.74 11.60 -7.52
N MET A 207 -16.56 12.04 -7.94
CA MET A 207 -15.63 12.76 -7.08
C MET A 207 -15.91 14.26 -7.21
N VAL A 208 -15.87 14.98 -6.10
CA VAL A 208 -16.13 16.42 -6.08
C VAL A 208 -14.92 17.15 -5.50
N LEU A 209 -14.49 18.19 -6.16
CA LEU A 209 -13.59 19.21 -5.66
C LEU A 209 -14.34 20.54 -5.59
N ALA A 210 -14.45 21.10 -4.38
CA ALA A 210 -15.01 22.42 -4.19
C ALA A 210 -13.90 23.36 -3.66
N GLY A 211 -13.75 24.50 -4.33
CA GLY A 211 -12.69 25.45 -4.06
C GLY A 211 -13.18 26.78 -3.51
N THR A 212 -12.25 27.66 -3.19
CA THR A 212 -12.48 29.06 -2.80
C THR A 212 -12.68 29.96 -3.99
#